data_32d154d5860ed93ea8ce5c140a987132
#
_entry.id   32d154d5860ed93ea8ce5c140a987132
#
_cell.length_a   1.000
_cell.length_b   1.000
_cell.length_c   1.000
_cell.angle_alpha   90.00
_cell.angle_beta   90.00
_cell.angle_gamma   90.00
#
_symmetry.space_group_name_H-M   'P 1'
#
loop_
_entity.id
_entity.type
_entity.pdbx_description
1 polymer ?
#
loop_
_entity_poly.entity_id
_entity_poly.type
_entity_poly.pdbx_seq_one_letter_code
_entity_poly.pdbx_strand_id
1 'polypeptide(L)' 'MRPGDLVQHRSGQHAPVLVLKIDGHSCHPNSMVTVLNAGGKEEQLHLAYLRIINTSYDPYILGNK' A
#
# COMPACT_ATOMS: atom_id res chain seq x y z
N MET A 1 6.27 -1.38 -3.47
CA MET A 1 5.25 -0.64 -2.69
C MET A 1 5.86 0.63 -2.16
N ARG A 2 5.13 1.72 -2.18
CA ARG A 2 5.64 3.04 -1.81
C ARG A 2 4.58 3.80 -1.03
N PRO A 3 4.99 4.77 -0.22
CA PRO A 3 4.03 5.67 0.41
C PRO A 3 3.15 6.33 -0.65
N GLY A 4 1.86 6.40 -0.38
CA GLY A 4 0.90 6.93 -1.32
C GLY A 4 0.19 5.88 -2.17
N ASP A 5 0.70 4.67 -2.19
CA ASP A 5 0.04 3.58 -2.90
C ASP A 5 -1.26 3.20 -2.21
N LEU A 6 -2.23 2.83 -3.00
CA LEU A 6 -3.46 2.25 -2.48
C LEU A 6 -3.33 0.74 -2.56
N VAL A 7 -3.45 0.08 -1.41
CA VAL A 7 -3.25 -1.36 -1.30
C VAL A 7 -4.45 -2.00 -0.62
N GLN A 8 -4.56 -3.30 -0.79
CA GLN A 8 -5.64 -4.07 -0.19
C GLN A 8 -5.08 -5.37 0.36
N HIS A 9 -5.64 -5.82 1.47
CA HIS A 9 -5.29 -7.12 2.00
C HIS A 9 -5.60 -8.20 0.96
N ARG A 10 -4.70 -9.17 0.84
CA ARG A 10 -4.83 -10.18 -0.21
C ARG A 10 -6.09 -11.03 -0.09
N SER A 11 -6.65 -11.11 1.10
CA SER A 11 -7.90 -11.82 1.30
C SER A 11 -9.07 -11.18 0.56
N GLY A 12 -8.97 -9.88 0.26
CA GLY A 12 -10.04 -9.16 -0.39
C GLY A 12 -11.20 -8.80 0.51
N GLN A 13 -11.07 -9.10 1.81
CA GLN A 13 -12.18 -8.87 2.73
C GLN A 13 -12.13 -7.50 3.40
N HIS A 14 -11.05 -6.78 3.20
CA HIS A 14 -10.88 -5.46 3.80
C HIS A 14 -10.91 -4.40 2.73
N ALA A 15 -11.37 -3.21 3.11
CA ALA A 15 -11.35 -2.08 2.21
C ALA A 15 -9.91 -1.69 1.87
N PRO A 16 -9.69 -1.07 0.71
CA PRO A 16 -8.36 -0.56 0.38
C PRO A 16 -7.88 0.45 1.41
N VAL A 17 -6.57 0.48 1.62
CA VAL A 17 -5.93 1.37 2.58
C VAL A 17 -4.77 2.08 1.91
N LEU A 18 -4.40 3.22 2.45
CA LEU A 18 -3.34 4.06 1.92
C LEU A 18 -2.03 3.78 2.64
N VAL A 19 -0.97 3.52 1.89
CA VAL A 19 0.35 3.32 2.46
C VAL A 19 0.91 4.66 2.92
N LEU A 20 1.30 4.74 4.19
CA LEU A 20 1.91 5.93 4.75
C LEU A 20 3.42 5.81 4.80
N LYS A 21 3.94 4.66 5.21
CA LYS A 21 5.38 4.42 5.21
C LYS A 21 5.65 2.92 5.24
N ILE A 22 6.88 2.57 4.92
CA ILE A 22 7.34 1.19 4.92
C ILE A 22 8.58 1.11 5.78
N ASP A 23 8.57 0.22 6.78
CA ASP A 23 9.74 -0.08 7.58
C ASP A 23 10.40 -1.31 7.00
N GLY A 24 11.64 -1.14 6.54
CA GLY A 24 12.37 -2.19 5.87
C GLY A 24 12.38 -1.99 4.37
N HIS A 25 12.72 -3.02 3.65
CA HIS A 25 12.85 -2.95 2.21
C HIS A 25 11.46 -2.96 1.56
N SER A 26 11.26 -2.12 0.58
CA SER A 26 9.94 -1.94 -0.04
C SER A 26 9.45 -3.14 -0.82
N CYS A 27 10.31 -4.13 -1.04
CA CYS A 27 9.96 -5.36 -1.76
C CYS A 27 10.03 -6.60 -0.88
N HIS A 28 10.45 -6.46 0.36
CA HIS A 28 10.67 -7.61 1.22
C HIS A 28 9.36 -8.00 1.91
N PRO A 29 8.96 -9.29 1.85
CA PRO A 29 7.67 -9.70 2.42
C PRO A 29 7.57 -9.52 3.92
N ASN A 30 8.70 -9.49 4.63
CA ASN A 30 8.70 -9.30 6.08
C ASN A 30 8.70 -7.84 6.50
N SER A 31 8.75 -6.92 5.56
CA SER A 31 8.69 -5.51 5.90
C SER A 31 7.33 -5.14 6.44
N MET A 32 7.31 -4.21 7.38
CA MET A 32 6.06 -3.71 7.93
C MET A 32 5.63 -2.46 7.18
N VAL A 33 4.36 -2.42 6.86
CA VAL A 33 3.78 -1.30 6.14
C VAL A 33 2.78 -0.61 7.06
N THR A 34 2.97 0.68 7.26
CA THR A 34 2.02 1.50 8.00
C THR A 34 1.01 2.05 7.01
N VAL A 35 -0.25 1.79 7.27
CA VAL A 35 -1.34 2.17 6.38
C VAL A 35 -2.37 2.99 7.13
N LEU A 36 -3.08 3.82 6.38
CA LEU A 36 -4.22 4.58 6.89
C LEU A 36 -5.49 3.90 6.42
N ASN A 37 -6.31 3.44 7.36
CA ASN A 37 -7.52 2.75 7.00
C ASN A 37 -8.67 3.72 6.77
N ALA A 38 -9.82 3.19 6.36
CA ALA A 38 -10.98 4.01 6.02
C ALA A 38 -11.53 4.79 7.22
N GLY A 39 -11.24 4.31 8.41
CA GLY A 39 -11.65 5.02 9.63
C GLY A 39 -10.70 6.12 10.06
N GLY A 40 -9.64 6.35 9.29
CA GLY A 40 -8.67 7.39 9.63
C GLY A 40 -7.63 6.96 10.64
N LYS A 41 -7.51 5.67 10.91
CA LYS A 41 -6.55 5.14 11.87
C LYS A 41 -5.39 4.49 11.15
N GLU A 42 -4.22 4.55 11.77
CA GLU A 42 -3.03 3.89 11.26
C GLU A 42 -2.96 2.46 11.75
N GLU A 43 -2.55 1.57 10.85
CA GLU A 43 -2.33 0.17 11.17
C GLU A 43 -1.01 -0.27 10.58
N GLN A 44 -0.42 -1.32 11.16
CA GLN A 44 0.79 -1.91 10.63
C GLN A 44 0.50 -3.31 10.15
N LEU A 45 0.86 -3.60 8.91
CA LEU A 45 0.62 -4.88 8.29
C LEU A 45 1.89 -5.35 7.61
N HIS A 46 2.07 -6.67 7.52
CA HIS A 46 3.17 -7.23 6.75
C HIS A 46 2.94 -7.02 5.27
N LEU A 47 3.99 -6.63 4.57
CA LEU A 47 3.90 -6.40 3.14
C LEU A 47 3.38 -7.63 2.39
N ALA A 48 3.73 -8.82 2.88
CA ALA A 48 3.32 -10.07 2.23
C ALA A 48 1.81 -10.23 2.14
N TYR A 49 1.06 -9.58 3.01
CA TYR A 49 -0.40 -9.69 3.01
C TYR A 49 -1.10 -8.64 2.16
N LEU A 50 -0.33 -7.80 1.50
CA LEU A 50 -0.89 -6.66 0.78
C LEU A 50 -0.62 -6.80 -0.71
N ARG A 51 -1.53 -6.26 -1.50
CA ARG A 51 -1.32 -6.11 -2.94
C ARG A 51 -1.65 -4.69 -3.33
N ILE A 52 -0.94 -4.19 -4.33
CA ILE A 52 -1.14 -2.84 -4.81
C ILE A 52 -2.35 -2.83 -5.73
N ILE A 53 -3.29 -1.94 -5.42
CA ILE A 53 -4.44 -1.71 -6.27
C ILE A 53 -4.16 -0.57 -7.22
N ASN A 54 -3.56 0.48 -6.67
CA ASN A 54 -3.24 1.66 -7.44
C ASN A 54 -1.98 2.26 -6.86
N THR A 55 -1.12 2.76 -7.73
CA THR A 55 0.13 3.36 -7.30
C THR A 55 0.04 4.87 -7.41
N SER A 56 0.65 5.55 -6.42
CA SER A 56 0.69 7.00 -6.42
C SER A 56 1.59 7.54 -7.51
N TYR A 57 2.50 6.71 -8.02
CA TYR A 57 3.44 7.12 -9.04
C TYR A 57 3.23 6.27 -10.28
N ASP A 58 2.84 6.92 -11.36
CA ASP A 58 2.73 6.26 -12.63
C ASP A 58 2.90 7.28 -13.75
N PRO A 59 4.13 7.46 -14.21
CA PRO A 59 4.40 8.45 -15.25
C PRO A 59 3.74 8.10 -16.58
N TYR A 60 3.46 6.85 -16.81
CA TYR A 60 2.81 6.48 -18.06
C TYR A 60 1.38 6.91 -18.11
N ILE A 61 0.71 6.79 -16.99
CA ILE A 61 -0.66 7.27 -16.93
C ILE A 61 -0.70 8.77 -17.09
N LEU A 62 0.23 9.46 -16.41
CA LEU A 62 0.25 10.91 -16.46
C LEU A 62 0.80 11.44 -17.75
N GLY A 63 1.83 10.81 -18.27
CA GLY A 63 2.52 11.33 -19.43
C GLY A 63 2.02 10.78 -20.74
N ASN A 64 1.17 9.85 -20.67
CA ASN A 64 0.81 9.06 -21.82
C ASN A 64 -0.44 9.57 -22.50
N LYS A 65 -0.74 10.75 -22.28
CA LYS A 65 -2.03 11.17 -22.82
C LYS A 65 -1.91 12.41 -23.61
#